data_9e9d3331d9aa23bef5b415c247b22671
#
_entry.id   9e9d3331d9aa23bef5b415c247b22671
#
_cell.length_a   1.000
_cell.length_b   1.000
_cell.length_c   1.000
_cell.angle_alpha   90.00
_cell.angle_beta   90.00
_cell.angle_gamma   90.00
#
_symmetry.space_group_name_H-M   'P 1'
#
loop_
_entity.id
_entity.type
_entity.pdbx_description
1 polymer ?
#
loop_
_entity_poly.entity_id
_entity_poly.type
_entity_poly.pdbx_seq_one_letter_code
_entity_poly.pdbx_strand_id
1 'polypeptide(L)'
;MKITQIFSDRLEKPDDKALHDLPIPKEGEAFSMRLHPAYFYDFLEHPFTVNREVDDYKELYDSIKQNGINEPVKARPRAQGGLELLSGHRRHDIAMQLNYPVPVVIVQMDDDTARIEVVDGNLHRQDIPTSELARAAKMKMEALARKAGRRSKMEQLTSPQKRTDQIVAEDMGMSRNQVNRLVRIDSLVPELKKQVDDKKLPFNTAVELSYLKPEEQGEVVDFMRKEEVVPSMAQATKLKEVSKAAQEAEKKAVKSEPPKAPFTPTAAQTPSTFKQPVSESPKPAPVDAKKIASIVKPEAEPEQKYVFTSSELKEYFPGDRQPTVAEVKRKVFDALDQQKRIAERERSKAALKDSLHSR
;
A
#
# COMPACT_ATOMS: atom_id res chain seq x y z
N MET A 1 4.54 -30.30 18.74
CA MET A 1 5.46 -29.40 19.45
C MET A 1 5.33 -29.69 20.95
N LYS A 2 6.42 -29.98 21.65
CA LYS A 2 6.40 -30.27 23.09
C LYS A 2 6.70 -28.98 23.83
N ILE A 3 5.76 -28.49 24.65
CA ILE A 3 5.93 -27.27 25.46
C ILE A 3 6.41 -27.70 26.86
N THR A 4 7.54 -27.19 27.28
CA THR A 4 8.08 -27.40 28.61
C THR A 4 7.97 -26.10 29.40
N GLN A 5 7.32 -26.14 30.55
CA GLN A 5 7.25 -25.00 31.46
C GLN A 5 8.55 -24.86 32.20
N ILE A 6 9.16 -23.68 32.16
CA ILE A 6 10.36 -23.33 32.93
C ILE A 6 9.88 -22.52 34.13
N PHE A 7 10.20 -23.00 35.33
CA PHE A 7 9.74 -22.42 36.59
C PHE A 7 10.48 -21.16 37.04
N SER A 8 11.48 -20.69 36.29
CA SER A 8 12.22 -19.47 36.63
C SER A 8 11.71 -18.28 35.84
N ASP A 9 10.63 -17.67 36.32
CA ASP A 9 10.16 -16.40 35.79
C ASP A 9 11.21 -15.30 36.03
N ARG A 10 11.43 -14.44 35.00
CA ARG A 10 12.36 -13.31 35.07
C ARG A 10 11.55 -12.02 34.99
N LEU A 11 11.17 -11.49 36.14
CA LEU A 11 10.23 -10.36 36.26
C LEU A 11 10.93 -9.01 36.37
N GLU A 12 12.24 -9.00 36.57
CA GLU A 12 13.05 -7.79 36.65
C GLU A 12 13.49 -7.35 35.24
N LYS A 13 13.73 -6.04 35.09
CA LYS A 13 14.28 -5.49 33.86
C LYS A 13 15.66 -6.12 33.59
N PRO A 14 15.88 -6.68 32.37
CA PRO A 14 17.13 -7.35 32.06
C PRO A 14 18.31 -6.39 31.97
N ASP A 15 19.47 -6.87 32.45
CA ASP A 15 20.76 -6.37 32.03
C ASP A 15 21.27 -7.11 30.78
N ASP A 16 22.39 -6.70 30.20
CA ASP A 16 22.95 -7.32 29.00
C ASP A 16 23.23 -8.84 29.19
N LYS A 17 23.66 -9.26 30.38
CA LYS A 17 23.90 -10.66 30.66
C LYS A 17 22.61 -11.46 30.67
N ALA A 18 21.57 -10.94 31.31
CA ALA A 18 20.26 -11.60 31.39
C ALA A 18 19.61 -11.74 29.99
N LEU A 19 19.84 -10.78 29.05
CA LEU A 19 19.36 -10.88 27.68
C LEU A 19 20.00 -12.07 26.93
N HIS A 20 21.25 -12.41 27.20
CA HIS A 20 21.97 -13.52 26.56
C HIS A 20 21.78 -14.88 27.28
N ASP A 21 21.35 -14.86 28.54
CA ASP A 21 21.17 -16.05 29.36
C ASP A 21 19.74 -16.63 29.30
N LEU A 22 19.05 -16.43 28.17
CA LEU A 22 17.73 -17.02 27.95
C LEU A 22 17.86 -18.47 27.45
N PRO A 23 16.97 -19.38 27.91
CA PRO A 23 16.97 -20.73 27.40
C PRO A 23 16.59 -20.80 25.95
N ILE A 24 17.39 -21.48 25.12
CA ILE A 24 17.13 -21.66 23.69
C ILE A 24 16.53 -23.06 23.49
N PRO A 25 15.26 -23.17 23.05
CA PRO A 25 14.66 -24.46 22.76
C PRO A 25 15.32 -25.12 21.53
N LYS A 26 15.32 -26.45 21.50
CA LYS A 26 15.70 -27.19 20.28
C LYS A 26 14.57 -27.12 19.25
N GLU A 27 14.90 -27.47 18.01
CA GLU A 27 13.90 -27.57 16.95
C GLU A 27 12.77 -28.53 17.36
N GLY A 28 11.51 -28.08 17.23
CA GLY A 28 10.34 -28.85 17.66
C GLY A 28 9.99 -28.77 19.15
N GLU A 29 10.81 -28.11 19.97
CA GLU A 29 10.55 -27.83 21.38
C GLU A 29 10.08 -26.37 21.56
N ALA A 30 9.43 -26.09 22.69
CA ALA A 30 9.11 -24.75 23.12
C ALA A 30 9.19 -24.61 24.61
N PHE A 31 9.59 -23.45 25.09
CA PHE A 31 9.61 -23.12 26.52
C PHE A 31 8.52 -22.09 26.82
N SER A 32 7.84 -22.27 27.94
CA SER A 32 6.87 -21.31 28.47
C SER A 32 7.37 -20.75 29.78
N MET A 33 7.39 -19.41 29.89
CA MET A 33 7.81 -18.70 31.09
C MET A 33 7.17 -17.29 31.11
N ARG A 34 7.41 -16.54 32.20
CA ARG A 34 7.04 -15.12 32.28
C ARG A 34 8.28 -14.25 32.30
N LEU A 35 8.28 -13.20 31.51
CA LEU A 35 9.41 -12.29 31.39
C LEU A 35 8.98 -10.84 31.57
N HIS A 36 9.88 -10.01 32.04
CA HIS A 36 9.73 -8.56 31.99
C HIS A 36 9.60 -8.12 30.51
N PRO A 37 8.71 -7.16 30.15
CA PRO A 37 8.49 -6.78 28.76
C PRO A 37 9.75 -6.27 28.03
N ALA A 38 10.75 -5.78 28.73
CA ALA A 38 12.03 -5.35 28.15
C ALA A 38 12.93 -6.48 27.59
N TYR A 39 12.55 -7.76 27.75
CA TYR A 39 13.21 -8.85 27.06
C TYR A 39 12.86 -8.96 25.58
N PHE A 40 11.80 -8.29 25.14
CA PHE A 40 11.25 -8.44 23.80
C PHE A 40 11.63 -7.27 22.88
N TYR A 41 11.87 -7.61 21.65
CA TYR A 41 12.13 -6.68 20.56
C TYR A 41 11.14 -6.95 19.44
N ASP A 42 10.70 -5.91 18.76
CA ASP A 42 9.80 -6.05 17.63
C ASP A 42 10.48 -6.77 16.46
N PHE A 43 9.68 -7.49 15.68
CA PHE A 43 10.13 -8.10 14.44
C PHE A 43 10.49 -6.98 13.44
N LEU A 44 11.73 -6.97 12.94
CA LEU A 44 12.31 -5.85 12.19
C LEU A 44 11.46 -5.43 10.98
N GLU A 45 10.88 -6.40 10.26
CA GLU A 45 10.08 -6.18 9.06
C GLU A 45 8.58 -6.41 9.31
N HIS A 46 8.10 -6.15 10.54
CA HIS A 46 6.71 -6.41 10.89
C HIS A 46 5.75 -5.66 9.96
N PRO A 47 4.86 -6.37 9.22
CA PRO A 47 4.02 -5.74 8.20
C PRO A 47 2.85 -4.94 8.79
N PHE A 48 2.47 -5.21 10.03
CA PHE A 48 1.30 -4.62 10.68
C PHE A 48 1.72 -3.63 11.77
N THR A 49 0.98 -2.54 11.88
CA THR A 49 1.17 -1.52 12.92
C THR A 49 0.25 -1.75 14.10
N VAL A 50 0.69 -1.34 15.30
CA VAL A 50 -0.14 -1.31 16.50
C VAL A 50 -0.83 0.05 16.57
N ASN A 51 -2.13 0.07 16.27
CA ASN A 51 -2.94 1.28 16.40
C ASN A 51 -3.60 1.29 17.79
N ARG A 52 -3.22 2.27 18.63
CA ARG A 52 -3.71 2.43 20.01
C ARG A 52 -5.06 3.16 20.09
N GLU A 53 -5.50 3.77 19.00
CA GLU A 53 -6.71 4.60 18.99
C GLU A 53 -7.98 3.78 18.70
N VAL A 54 -7.83 2.56 18.16
CA VAL A 54 -8.97 1.69 17.88
C VAL A 54 -9.60 1.13 19.15
N ASP A 55 -10.91 0.94 19.13
CA ASP A 55 -11.66 0.51 20.31
C ASP A 55 -11.25 -0.88 20.79
N ASP A 56 -11.00 -1.83 19.87
CA ASP A 56 -10.44 -3.15 20.20
C ASP A 56 -9.13 -3.10 21.01
N TYR A 57 -8.28 -2.09 20.76
CA TYR A 57 -7.05 -1.94 21.54
C TYR A 57 -7.35 -1.43 22.94
N LYS A 58 -8.29 -0.48 23.10
CA LYS A 58 -8.69 0.07 24.39
C LYS A 58 -9.37 -1.00 25.24
N GLU A 59 -10.26 -1.80 24.65
CA GLU A 59 -10.88 -2.94 25.33
C GLU A 59 -9.84 -3.97 25.81
N LEU A 60 -8.87 -4.30 24.95
CA LEU A 60 -7.77 -5.18 25.32
C LEU A 60 -6.90 -4.57 26.44
N TYR A 61 -6.65 -3.25 26.41
CA TYR A 61 -5.92 -2.54 27.44
C TYR A 61 -6.60 -2.64 28.79
N ASP A 62 -7.92 -2.36 28.84
CA ASP A 62 -8.71 -2.43 30.06
C ASP A 62 -8.80 -3.87 30.59
N SER A 63 -8.97 -4.84 29.71
CA SER A 63 -8.95 -6.27 30.09
C SER A 63 -7.60 -6.69 30.70
N ILE A 64 -6.49 -6.31 30.08
CA ILE A 64 -5.14 -6.63 30.59
C ILE A 64 -4.88 -5.92 31.93
N LYS A 65 -5.32 -4.68 32.07
CA LYS A 65 -5.19 -3.92 33.31
C LYS A 65 -5.93 -4.56 34.48
N GLN A 66 -7.07 -5.17 34.23
CA GLN A 66 -7.89 -5.83 35.25
C GLN A 66 -7.47 -7.27 35.55
N ASN A 67 -7.16 -8.04 34.50
CA ASN A 67 -7.00 -9.49 34.60
C ASN A 67 -5.55 -9.97 34.31
N GLY A 68 -4.65 -9.06 33.95
CA GLY A 68 -3.31 -9.43 33.45
C GLY A 68 -3.35 -10.01 32.04
N ILE A 69 -2.20 -10.52 31.58
CA ILE A 69 -2.07 -11.15 30.27
C ILE A 69 -2.30 -12.65 30.41
N ASN A 70 -3.42 -13.14 29.92
CA ASN A 70 -3.80 -14.55 30.00
C ASN A 70 -3.25 -15.38 28.84
N GLU A 71 -3.22 -14.83 27.64
CA GLU A 71 -2.68 -15.50 26.45
C GLU A 71 -1.20 -15.19 26.26
N PRO A 72 -0.32 -16.19 26.13
CA PRO A 72 1.09 -15.95 25.95
C PRO A 72 1.38 -15.30 24.57
N VAL A 73 2.40 -14.46 24.53
CA VAL A 73 3.01 -14.02 23.28
C VAL A 73 3.92 -15.13 22.73
N LYS A 74 4.20 -15.11 21.44
CA LYS A 74 5.13 -16.03 20.81
C LYS A 74 6.38 -15.27 20.37
N ALA A 75 7.55 -15.79 20.71
CA ALA A 75 8.81 -15.14 20.41
C ALA A 75 9.91 -16.17 20.10
N ARG A 76 10.98 -15.72 19.47
CA ARG A 76 12.19 -16.52 19.21
C ARG A 76 13.44 -15.83 19.74
N PRO A 77 14.50 -16.59 20.07
CA PRO A 77 15.78 -16.02 20.49
C PRO A 77 16.42 -15.19 19.39
N ARG A 78 17.05 -14.07 19.76
CA ARG A 78 17.86 -13.22 18.86
C ARG A 78 19.35 -13.51 19.08
N ALA A 79 20.13 -13.40 18.00
CA ALA A 79 21.58 -13.54 18.08
C ALA A 79 22.23 -12.44 18.95
N GLN A 80 21.62 -11.25 19.02
CA GLN A 80 22.09 -10.11 19.82
C GLN A 80 21.57 -10.12 21.26
N GLY A 81 20.97 -11.23 21.71
CA GLY A 81 20.31 -11.35 23.01
C GLY A 81 18.85 -10.87 23.00
N GLY A 82 18.10 -11.33 24.00
CA GLY A 82 16.67 -11.11 24.09
C GLY A 82 15.85 -11.93 23.10
N LEU A 83 14.59 -11.59 22.95
CA LEU A 83 13.61 -12.31 22.16
C LEU A 83 13.03 -11.40 21.06
N GLU A 84 12.88 -11.92 19.85
CA GLU A 84 12.16 -11.29 18.78
C GLU A 84 10.69 -11.73 18.82
N LEU A 85 9.78 -10.76 18.87
CA LEU A 85 8.36 -11.00 19.02
C LEU A 85 7.75 -11.43 17.68
N LEU A 86 7.08 -12.57 17.63
CA LEU A 86 6.44 -13.12 16.44
C LEU A 86 4.93 -12.92 16.46
N SER A 87 4.31 -12.95 17.64
CA SER A 87 2.87 -12.75 17.82
C SER A 87 2.57 -12.13 19.17
N GLY A 88 1.52 -11.33 19.26
CA GLY A 88 1.09 -10.69 20.50
C GLY A 88 1.63 -9.27 20.69
N HIS A 89 1.98 -8.54 19.62
CA HIS A 89 2.53 -7.17 19.66
C HIS A 89 1.65 -6.20 20.46
N ARG A 90 0.31 -6.27 20.32
CA ARG A 90 -0.61 -5.43 21.11
C ARG A 90 -0.50 -5.75 22.63
N ARG A 91 -0.42 -7.04 23.00
CA ARG A 91 -0.26 -7.47 24.40
C ARG A 91 1.07 -7.02 24.99
N HIS A 92 2.14 -7.14 24.21
CA HIS A 92 3.46 -6.65 24.59
C HIS A 92 3.48 -5.12 24.73
N ASP A 93 2.89 -4.38 23.78
CA ASP A 93 2.81 -2.92 23.85
C ASP A 93 2.07 -2.44 25.10
N ILE A 94 0.96 -3.09 25.46
CA ILE A 94 0.23 -2.81 26.69
C ILE A 94 1.06 -3.19 27.94
N ALA A 95 1.76 -4.34 27.90
CA ALA A 95 2.63 -4.77 28.97
C ALA A 95 3.76 -3.77 29.24
N MET A 96 4.33 -3.18 28.19
CA MET A 96 5.34 -2.12 28.32
C MET A 96 4.75 -0.88 29.03
N GLN A 97 3.53 -0.49 28.71
CA GLN A 97 2.88 0.66 29.35
C GLN A 97 2.53 0.41 30.82
N LEU A 98 2.07 -0.80 31.13
CA LEU A 98 1.64 -1.17 32.49
C LEU A 98 2.78 -1.75 33.35
N ASN A 99 3.96 -2.00 32.77
CA ASN A 99 5.08 -2.72 33.37
C ASN A 99 4.66 -4.10 33.92
N TYR A 100 3.84 -4.82 33.15
CA TYR A 100 3.33 -6.14 33.52
C TYR A 100 4.20 -7.26 32.95
N PRO A 101 4.40 -8.37 33.69
CA PRO A 101 5.10 -9.52 33.17
C PRO A 101 4.34 -10.17 32.01
N VAL A 102 5.08 -10.53 30.97
CA VAL A 102 4.54 -11.10 29.73
C VAL A 102 4.72 -12.62 29.74
N PRO A 103 3.64 -13.40 29.74
CA PRO A 103 3.74 -14.83 29.49
C PRO A 103 4.18 -15.05 28.03
N VAL A 104 5.20 -15.89 27.81
CA VAL A 104 5.79 -16.13 26.50
C VAL A 104 5.94 -17.61 26.21
N VAL A 105 5.73 -17.97 24.95
CA VAL A 105 6.17 -19.25 24.38
C VAL A 105 7.36 -18.98 23.48
N ILE A 106 8.54 -19.42 23.92
CA ILE A 106 9.79 -19.29 23.17
C ILE A 106 9.92 -20.49 22.23
N VAL A 107 10.13 -20.22 20.95
CA VAL A 107 10.28 -21.23 19.89
C VAL A 107 11.55 -20.99 19.10
N GLN A 108 12.17 -22.06 18.58
CA GLN A 108 13.28 -21.93 17.64
C GLN A 108 12.77 -22.09 16.20
N MET A 109 13.07 -21.12 15.35
CA MET A 109 12.73 -21.16 13.93
C MET A 109 13.63 -20.26 13.10
N ASP A 110 13.77 -20.60 11.80
CA ASP A 110 14.51 -19.79 10.84
C ASP A 110 13.73 -18.50 10.46
N ASP A 111 14.41 -17.56 9.78
CA ASP A 111 13.85 -16.26 9.42
C ASP A 111 12.64 -16.36 8.48
N ASP A 112 12.67 -17.28 7.51
CA ASP A 112 11.57 -17.43 6.58
C ASP A 112 10.34 -18.04 7.24
N THR A 113 10.53 -18.98 8.17
CA THR A 113 9.44 -19.52 9.00
C THR A 113 8.88 -18.44 9.92
N ALA A 114 9.73 -17.61 10.50
CA ALA A 114 9.31 -16.49 11.35
C ALA A 114 8.46 -15.46 10.56
N ARG A 115 8.88 -15.11 9.33
CA ARG A 115 8.09 -14.22 8.46
C ARG A 115 6.71 -14.78 8.14
N ILE A 116 6.62 -16.07 7.84
CA ILE A 116 5.34 -16.74 7.59
C ILE A 116 4.48 -16.73 8.85
N GLU A 117 5.04 -17.07 9.99
CA GLU A 117 4.32 -17.09 11.28
C GLU A 117 3.76 -15.71 11.67
N VAL A 118 4.55 -14.65 11.48
CA VAL A 118 4.12 -13.26 11.73
C VAL A 118 2.93 -12.87 10.84
N VAL A 119 2.94 -13.29 9.59
CA VAL A 119 1.81 -13.01 8.67
C VAL A 119 0.59 -13.82 9.07
N ASP A 120 0.73 -15.13 9.25
CA ASP A 120 -0.39 -16.04 9.52
C ASP A 120 -1.10 -15.70 10.84
N GLY A 121 -0.33 -15.35 11.87
CA GLY A 121 -0.88 -14.93 13.16
C GLY A 121 -1.69 -13.63 13.12
N ASN A 122 -1.64 -12.87 12.04
CA ASN A 122 -2.33 -11.59 11.90
C ASN A 122 -3.40 -11.54 10.80
N LEU A 123 -3.47 -12.55 9.90
CA LEU A 123 -4.44 -12.57 8.79
C LEU A 123 -5.91 -12.60 9.25
N HIS A 124 -6.18 -13.04 10.47
CA HIS A 124 -7.54 -13.12 11.03
C HIS A 124 -8.01 -11.82 11.67
N ARG A 125 -7.17 -10.76 11.68
CA ARG A 125 -7.57 -9.44 12.20
C ARG A 125 -8.60 -8.82 11.26
N GLN A 126 -9.62 -8.21 11.87
CA GLN A 126 -10.56 -7.37 11.14
C GLN A 126 -9.91 -6.02 10.78
N ASP A 127 -10.30 -5.44 9.68
CA ASP A 127 -9.91 -4.09 9.24
C ASP A 127 -8.40 -3.86 9.06
N ILE A 128 -7.69 -4.83 8.45
CA ILE A 128 -6.30 -4.62 8.06
C ILE A 128 -6.23 -3.63 6.90
N PRO A 129 -5.45 -2.53 7.01
CA PRO A 129 -5.22 -1.62 5.90
C PRO A 129 -4.69 -2.35 4.66
N THR A 130 -5.11 -1.90 3.47
CA THR A 130 -4.72 -2.55 2.20
C THR A 130 -3.20 -2.55 2.01
N SER A 131 -2.52 -1.50 2.44
CA SER A 131 -1.05 -1.38 2.36
C SER A 131 -0.33 -2.39 3.27
N GLU A 132 -0.86 -2.64 4.47
CA GLU A 132 -0.31 -3.64 5.40
C GLU A 132 -0.55 -5.05 4.87
N LEU A 133 -1.75 -5.33 4.36
CA LEU A 133 -2.09 -6.60 3.75
C LEU A 133 -1.22 -6.89 2.51
N ALA A 134 -0.92 -5.86 1.71
CA ALA A 134 -0.02 -5.97 0.56
C ALA A 134 1.42 -6.32 0.98
N ARG A 135 1.93 -5.67 2.01
CA ARG A 135 3.25 -5.96 2.58
C ARG A 135 3.31 -7.37 3.16
N ALA A 136 2.27 -7.79 3.89
CA ALA A 136 2.17 -9.13 4.45
C ALA A 136 2.14 -10.21 3.37
N ALA A 137 1.32 -10.03 2.32
CA ALA A 137 1.27 -10.94 1.18
C ALA A 137 2.63 -11.08 0.47
N LYS A 138 3.32 -9.97 0.24
CA LYS A 138 4.66 -9.95 -0.36
C LYS A 138 5.67 -10.66 0.54
N MET A 139 5.71 -10.35 1.82
CA MET A 139 6.60 -10.98 2.80
C MET A 139 6.43 -12.51 2.80
N LYS A 140 5.19 -12.98 2.86
CA LYS A 140 4.89 -14.43 2.84
C LYS A 140 5.29 -15.08 1.53
N MET A 141 4.99 -14.45 0.38
CA MET A 141 5.39 -14.96 -0.93
C MET A 141 6.91 -15.09 -1.06
N GLU A 142 7.67 -14.09 -0.63
CA GLU A 142 9.13 -14.11 -0.69
C GLU A 142 9.72 -15.17 0.25
N ALA A 143 9.20 -15.30 1.47
CA ALA A 143 9.64 -16.33 2.42
C ALA A 143 9.39 -17.74 1.88
N LEU A 144 8.19 -18.01 1.33
CA LEU A 144 7.86 -19.29 0.70
C LEU A 144 8.73 -19.58 -0.51
N ALA A 145 9.02 -18.56 -1.34
CA ALA A 145 9.89 -18.71 -2.51
C ALA A 145 11.34 -19.07 -2.11
N ARG A 146 11.89 -18.43 -1.05
CA ARG A 146 13.21 -18.76 -0.51
C ARG A 146 13.25 -20.17 0.06
N LYS A 147 12.22 -20.59 0.79
CA LYS A 147 12.11 -21.96 1.31
C LYS A 147 12.01 -22.98 0.17
N ALA A 148 11.24 -22.70 -0.87
CA ALA A 148 11.15 -23.56 -2.04
C ALA A 148 12.49 -23.72 -2.77
N GLY A 149 13.25 -22.63 -2.94
CA GLY A 149 14.58 -22.64 -3.56
C GLY A 149 15.67 -23.37 -2.77
N ARG A 150 15.48 -23.57 -1.46
CA ARG A 150 16.40 -24.32 -0.60
C ARG A 150 16.16 -25.83 -0.60
N ARG A 151 15.06 -26.29 -1.23
CA ARG A 151 14.75 -27.75 -1.31
C ARG A 151 15.72 -28.46 -2.21
N SER A 152 16.08 -29.69 -1.80
CA SER A 152 16.91 -30.56 -2.63
C SER A 152 16.15 -30.97 -3.92
N LYS A 153 16.91 -31.27 -4.99
CA LYS A 153 16.34 -31.74 -6.25
C LYS A 153 15.48 -33.01 -6.07
N MET A 154 15.82 -33.83 -5.09
CA MET A 154 15.10 -35.06 -4.75
C MET A 154 13.73 -34.77 -4.12
N GLU A 155 13.66 -33.80 -3.20
CA GLU A 155 12.40 -33.37 -2.58
C GLU A 155 11.45 -32.68 -3.59
N GLN A 156 12.00 -31.98 -4.59
CA GLN A 156 11.20 -31.37 -5.65
C GLN A 156 10.55 -32.41 -6.56
N LEU A 157 11.20 -33.55 -6.76
CA LEU A 157 10.68 -34.65 -7.59
C LEU A 157 9.64 -35.50 -6.86
N THR A 158 9.74 -35.68 -5.55
CA THR A 158 8.86 -36.53 -4.74
C THR A 158 7.58 -35.87 -4.26
N SER A 159 7.55 -34.53 -4.21
CA SER A 159 6.39 -33.75 -3.77
C SER A 159 6.16 -32.56 -4.68
N PRO A 160 5.24 -32.65 -5.65
CA PRO A 160 4.87 -31.50 -6.48
C PRO A 160 4.31 -30.40 -5.59
N GLN A 161 5.05 -29.28 -5.52
CA GLN A 161 4.67 -28.17 -4.68
C GLN A 161 3.70 -27.24 -5.42
N LYS A 162 2.64 -26.82 -4.71
CA LYS A 162 1.81 -25.71 -5.17
C LYS A 162 2.71 -24.46 -5.35
N ARG A 163 2.36 -23.61 -6.29
CA ARG A 163 3.05 -22.32 -6.50
C ARG A 163 2.88 -21.42 -5.27
N THR A 164 3.86 -20.63 -4.97
CA THR A 164 3.82 -19.71 -3.79
C THR A 164 2.61 -18.76 -3.82
N ASP A 165 2.27 -18.23 -5.00
CA ASP A 165 1.10 -17.38 -5.18
C ASP A 165 -0.23 -18.12 -4.91
N GLN A 166 -0.26 -19.43 -5.16
CA GLN A 166 -1.43 -20.26 -4.86
C GLN A 166 -1.56 -20.54 -3.35
N ILE A 167 -0.44 -20.83 -2.67
CA ILE A 167 -0.45 -21.06 -1.21
C ILE A 167 -0.95 -19.82 -0.50
N VAL A 168 -0.37 -18.64 -0.83
CA VAL A 168 -0.77 -17.36 -0.23
C VAL A 168 -2.24 -17.05 -0.53
N ALA A 169 -2.72 -17.35 -1.73
CA ALA A 169 -4.11 -17.13 -2.12
C ALA A 169 -5.09 -17.99 -1.29
N GLU A 170 -4.75 -19.25 -1.06
CA GLU A 170 -5.54 -20.16 -0.22
C GLU A 170 -5.57 -19.67 1.23
N ASP A 171 -4.41 -19.31 1.81
CA ASP A 171 -4.30 -18.84 3.19
C ASP A 171 -5.02 -17.50 3.43
N MET A 172 -5.03 -16.62 2.44
CA MET A 172 -5.73 -15.33 2.51
C MET A 172 -7.19 -15.37 2.05
N GLY A 173 -7.69 -16.53 1.60
CA GLY A 173 -9.06 -16.66 1.06
C GLY A 173 -9.29 -15.85 -0.22
N MET A 174 -8.25 -15.61 -1.03
CA MET A 174 -8.28 -14.79 -2.24
C MET A 174 -7.96 -15.60 -3.49
N SER A 175 -8.28 -15.05 -4.66
CA SER A 175 -7.77 -15.61 -5.91
C SER A 175 -6.29 -15.25 -6.12
N ARG A 176 -5.55 -16.07 -6.87
CA ARG A 176 -4.15 -15.79 -7.23
C ARG A 176 -3.98 -14.41 -7.90
N ASN A 177 -4.91 -14.04 -8.77
CA ASN A 177 -4.87 -12.73 -9.43
C ASN A 177 -5.05 -11.58 -8.44
N GLN A 178 -5.91 -11.74 -7.44
CA GLN A 178 -6.08 -10.75 -6.38
C GLN A 178 -4.81 -10.62 -5.54
N VAL A 179 -4.16 -11.73 -5.14
CA VAL A 179 -2.89 -11.70 -4.41
C VAL A 179 -1.80 -11.00 -5.21
N ASN A 180 -1.63 -11.35 -6.50
CA ASN A 180 -0.62 -10.71 -7.35
C ASN A 180 -0.87 -9.20 -7.51
N ARG A 181 -2.12 -8.76 -7.60
CA ARG A 181 -2.49 -7.34 -7.65
C ARG A 181 -2.28 -6.66 -6.30
N LEU A 182 -2.58 -7.35 -5.20
CA LEU A 182 -2.34 -6.85 -3.85
C LEU A 182 -0.85 -6.62 -3.60
N VAL A 183 0.01 -7.59 -3.94
CA VAL A 183 1.46 -7.46 -3.82
C VAL A 183 2.00 -6.26 -4.61
N ARG A 184 1.36 -5.91 -5.74
CA ARG A 184 1.74 -4.70 -6.51
C ARG A 184 1.54 -3.41 -5.72
N ILE A 185 0.54 -3.34 -4.84
CA ILE A 185 0.30 -2.16 -3.98
C ILE A 185 1.51 -1.87 -3.07
N ASP A 186 2.28 -2.89 -2.67
CA ASP A 186 3.47 -2.66 -1.85
C ASP A 186 4.57 -1.86 -2.56
N SER A 187 4.58 -1.81 -3.88
CA SER A 187 5.54 -0.99 -4.66
C SER A 187 5.13 0.48 -4.83
N LEU A 188 4.00 0.90 -4.26
CA LEU A 188 3.60 2.30 -4.25
C LEU A 188 4.42 3.12 -3.24
N VAL A 189 4.59 4.41 -3.53
CA VAL A 189 5.13 5.37 -2.57
C VAL A 189 4.20 5.53 -1.36
N PRO A 190 4.73 5.89 -0.17
CA PRO A 190 3.93 5.93 1.08
C PRO A 190 2.66 6.76 0.99
N GLU A 191 2.71 7.88 0.27
CA GLU A 191 1.57 8.79 0.09
C GLU A 191 0.41 8.15 -0.67
N LEU A 192 0.71 7.40 -1.74
CA LEU A 192 -0.32 6.66 -2.49
C LEU A 192 -0.86 5.48 -1.69
N LYS A 193 -0.02 4.77 -0.92
CA LYS A 193 -0.47 3.73 0.02
C LYS A 193 -1.50 4.27 1.00
N LYS A 194 -1.19 5.42 1.62
CA LYS A 194 -2.10 6.10 2.54
C LYS A 194 -3.44 6.45 1.88
N GLN A 195 -3.43 6.93 0.64
CA GLN A 195 -4.67 7.25 -0.07
C GLN A 195 -5.51 6.01 -0.40
N VAL A 196 -4.86 4.84 -0.63
CA VAL A 196 -5.57 3.56 -0.78
C VAL A 196 -6.21 3.14 0.54
N ASP A 197 -5.49 3.26 1.65
CA ASP A 197 -5.97 2.92 2.98
C ASP A 197 -7.13 3.84 3.42
N ASP A 198 -7.03 5.13 3.10
CA ASP A 198 -8.09 6.14 3.32
C ASP A 198 -9.29 5.98 2.35
N LYS A 199 -9.28 4.99 1.44
CA LYS A 199 -10.29 4.74 0.41
C LYS A 199 -10.51 5.92 -0.56
N LYS A 200 -9.55 6.86 -0.63
CA LYS A 200 -9.56 7.99 -1.57
C LYS A 200 -9.10 7.57 -2.97
N LEU A 201 -8.12 6.66 -3.05
CA LEU A 201 -7.63 6.10 -4.30
C LEU A 201 -8.20 4.68 -4.50
N PRO A 202 -8.99 4.42 -5.57
CA PRO A 202 -9.52 3.10 -5.85
C PRO A 202 -8.41 2.04 -6.05
N PHE A 203 -8.60 0.85 -5.51
CA PHE A 203 -7.63 -0.25 -5.57
C PHE A 203 -7.12 -0.53 -7.00
N ASN A 204 -8.01 -0.58 -7.99
CA ASN A 204 -7.63 -0.87 -9.37
C ASN A 204 -6.75 0.22 -9.97
N THR A 205 -7.06 1.48 -9.71
CA THR A 205 -6.26 2.63 -10.12
C THR A 205 -4.88 2.59 -9.47
N ALA A 206 -4.81 2.28 -8.19
CA ALA A 206 -3.56 2.12 -7.44
C ALA A 206 -2.67 1.01 -8.02
N VAL A 207 -3.25 -0.13 -8.41
CA VAL A 207 -2.52 -1.22 -9.09
C VAL A 207 -1.91 -0.73 -10.41
N GLU A 208 -2.62 0.05 -11.22
CA GLU A 208 -2.05 0.60 -12.47
C GLU A 208 -0.92 1.60 -12.18
N LEU A 209 -1.08 2.47 -11.18
CA LEU A 209 -0.04 3.42 -10.77
C LEU A 209 1.21 2.72 -10.20
N SER A 210 1.08 1.53 -9.64
CA SER A 210 2.20 0.76 -9.10
C SER A 210 3.22 0.28 -10.15
N TYR A 211 2.91 0.41 -11.43
CA TYR A 211 3.83 0.11 -12.53
C TYR A 211 4.72 1.28 -12.92
N LEU A 212 4.45 2.48 -12.42
CA LEU A 212 5.27 3.67 -12.61
C LEU A 212 6.55 3.57 -11.77
N LYS A 213 7.60 4.28 -12.20
CA LYS A 213 8.82 4.45 -11.39
C LYS A 213 8.48 5.27 -10.12
N PRO A 214 9.24 5.12 -9.01
CA PRO A 214 8.98 5.88 -7.78
C PRO A 214 8.95 7.41 -7.99
N GLU A 215 9.83 7.92 -8.86
CA GLU A 215 9.88 9.35 -9.21
C GLU A 215 8.59 9.80 -9.92
N GLU A 216 8.11 9.01 -10.89
CA GLU A 216 6.86 9.26 -11.61
C GLU A 216 5.63 9.19 -10.69
N GLN A 217 5.65 8.25 -9.72
CA GLN A 217 4.60 8.18 -8.68
C GLN A 217 4.59 9.44 -7.81
N GLY A 218 5.77 9.97 -7.45
CA GLY A 218 5.91 11.23 -6.72
C GLY A 218 5.29 12.40 -7.47
N GLU A 219 5.55 12.51 -8.77
CA GLU A 219 4.94 13.55 -9.62
C GLU A 219 3.41 13.42 -9.72
N VAL A 220 2.89 12.17 -9.76
CA VAL A 220 1.44 11.94 -9.70
C VAL A 220 0.86 12.42 -8.37
N VAL A 221 1.53 12.15 -7.25
CA VAL A 221 1.11 12.63 -5.92
C VAL A 221 1.07 14.16 -5.87
N ASP A 222 2.11 14.82 -6.38
CA ASP A 222 2.20 16.27 -6.40
C ASP A 222 1.11 16.89 -7.28
N PHE A 223 0.82 16.26 -8.42
CA PHE A 223 -0.28 16.66 -9.28
C PHE A 223 -1.64 16.50 -8.58
N MET A 224 -1.90 15.35 -7.95
CA MET A 224 -3.13 15.08 -7.19
C MET A 224 -3.34 16.09 -6.06
N ARG A 225 -2.26 16.48 -5.38
CA ARG A 225 -2.29 17.47 -4.29
C ARG A 225 -2.59 18.87 -4.80
N LYS A 226 -2.02 19.23 -5.96
CA LYS A 226 -2.14 20.57 -6.54
C LYS A 226 -3.51 20.83 -7.18
N GLU A 227 -4.01 19.85 -7.90
CA GLU A 227 -5.26 19.97 -8.67
C GLU A 227 -6.48 19.40 -7.91
N GLU A 228 -6.26 18.80 -6.74
CA GLU A 228 -7.27 18.11 -5.92
C GLU A 228 -8.05 17.03 -6.69
N VAL A 229 -7.39 16.39 -7.67
CA VAL A 229 -8.00 15.39 -8.56
C VAL A 229 -7.35 14.03 -8.39
N VAL A 230 -8.17 12.97 -8.29
CA VAL A 230 -7.70 11.57 -8.28
C VAL A 230 -7.79 11.01 -9.70
N PRO A 231 -6.71 10.41 -10.23
CA PRO A 231 -6.71 9.83 -11.56
C PRO A 231 -7.78 8.73 -11.70
N SER A 232 -8.51 8.74 -12.81
CA SER A 232 -9.40 7.65 -13.17
C SER A 232 -8.61 6.40 -13.60
N MET A 233 -9.27 5.25 -13.65
CA MET A 233 -8.67 3.99 -14.11
C MET A 233 -8.07 4.12 -15.53
N ALA A 234 -8.79 4.79 -16.45
CA ALA A 234 -8.33 5.00 -17.82
C ALA A 234 -7.07 5.88 -17.88
N GLN A 235 -7.01 6.93 -17.06
CA GLN A 235 -5.85 7.81 -16.96
C GLN A 235 -4.64 7.09 -16.37
N ALA A 236 -4.82 6.29 -15.30
CA ALA A 236 -3.77 5.48 -14.71
C ALA A 236 -3.21 4.44 -15.71
N THR A 237 -4.08 3.82 -16.51
CA THR A 237 -3.65 2.90 -17.57
C THR A 237 -2.81 3.60 -18.64
N LYS A 238 -3.23 4.79 -19.10
CA LYS A 238 -2.44 5.60 -20.05
C LYS A 238 -1.08 6.00 -19.46
N LEU A 239 -1.02 6.41 -18.19
CA LEU A 239 0.24 6.72 -17.50
C LEU A 239 1.19 5.52 -17.48
N LYS A 240 0.68 4.34 -17.14
CA LYS A 240 1.44 3.08 -17.18
C LYS A 240 1.99 2.76 -18.57
N GLU A 241 1.18 2.92 -19.62
CA GLU A 241 1.62 2.67 -21.00
C GLU A 241 2.76 3.61 -21.41
N VAL A 242 2.65 4.90 -21.09
CA VAL A 242 3.70 5.89 -21.35
C VAL A 242 4.98 5.59 -20.58
N SER A 243 4.87 5.27 -19.28
CA SER A 243 6.01 4.88 -18.45
C SER A 243 6.68 3.62 -18.98
N LYS A 244 5.90 2.60 -19.35
CA LYS A 244 6.41 1.35 -19.92
C LYS A 244 7.17 1.59 -21.23
N ALA A 245 6.62 2.40 -22.14
CA ALA A 245 7.29 2.76 -23.39
C ALA A 245 8.61 3.48 -23.15
N ALA A 246 8.67 4.39 -22.18
CA ALA A 246 9.90 5.08 -21.78
C ALA A 246 10.95 4.11 -21.22
N GLN A 247 10.53 3.18 -20.33
CA GLN A 247 11.41 2.17 -19.76
C GLN A 247 11.97 1.18 -20.82
N GLU A 248 11.16 0.81 -21.81
CA GLU A 248 11.60 -0.06 -22.91
C GLU A 248 12.59 0.66 -23.84
N ALA A 249 12.38 1.94 -24.11
CA ALA A 249 13.32 2.75 -24.89
C ALA A 249 14.67 2.91 -24.16
N GLU A 250 14.64 3.14 -22.85
CA GLU A 250 15.83 3.24 -21.99
C GLU A 250 16.63 1.92 -21.98
N LYS A 251 15.96 0.77 -21.86
CA LYS A 251 16.60 -0.55 -21.93
C LYS A 251 17.22 -0.85 -23.29
N LYS A 252 16.62 -0.38 -24.38
CA LYS A 252 17.19 -0.52 -25.73
C LYS A 252 18.42 0.36 -25.92
N ALA A 253 18.42 1.59 -25.40
CA ALA A 253 19.56 2.50 -25.44
C ALA A 253 20.78 1.93 -24.69
N VAL A 254 20.57 1.37 -23.49
CA VAL A 254 21.64 0.73 -22.69
C VAL A 254 22.23 -0.51 -23.37
N LYS A 255 21.42 -1.28 -24.13
CA LYS A 255 21.91 -2.46 -24.87
C LYS A 255 22.69 -2.10 -26.14
N SER A 256 22.58 -0.88 -26.63
CA SER A 256 23.26 -0.43 -27.84
C SER A 256 24.63 0.23 -27.59
N GLU A 257 25.05 0.42 -26.34
CA GLU A 257 26.43 0.84 -26.05
C GLU A 257 27.39 -0.34 -26.24
N PRO A 258 28.41 -0.22 -27.10
CA PRO A 258 29.42 -1.25 -27.25
C PRO A 258 30.23 -1.39 -25.95
N PRO A 259 30.70 -2.62 -25.61
CA PRO A 259 31.46 -2.84 -24.39
C PRO A 259 32.74 -1.99 -24.43
N LYS A 260 32.95 -1.14 -23.41
CA LYS A 260 34.20 -0.39 -23.23
C LYS A 260 35.36 -1.38 -23.21
N ALA A 261 36.25 -1.25 -24.21
CA ALA A 261 37.46 -2.03 -24.29
C ALA A 261 38.32 -1.85 -23.02
N PRO A 262 39.05 -2.88 -22.57
CA PRO A 262 39.89 -2.79 -21.39
C PRO A 262 41.02 -1.76 -21.63
N PHE A 263 41.16 -0.86 -20.67
CA PHE A 263 42.14 0.20 -20.64
C PHE A 263 43.55 -0.40 -20.50
N THR A 264 44.35 -0.38 -21.58
CA THR A 264 45.82 -0.57 -21.50
C THR A 264 46.45 0.80 -21.39
N PRO A 265 47.30 1.06 -20.38
CA PRO A 265 48.02 2.33 -20.29
C PRO A 265 49.26 2.25 -21.16
N THR A 266 49.37 3.00 -22.26
CA THR A 266 50.63 3.30 -22.94
C THR A 266 50.75 4.80 -23.17
N ALA A 267 51.95 5.28 -22.88
CA ALA A 267 52.37 6.66 -22.71
C ALA A 267 52.33 7.53 -23.99
N ALA A 268 52.09 8.82 -23.72
CA ALA A 268 52.56 10.02 -24.43
C ALA A 268 52.31 10.15 -25.96
N GLN A 269 51.47 11.12 -26.35
CA GLN A 269 51.85 12.26 -27.17
C GLN A 269 50.68 13.23 -27.43
N THR A 270 51.01 14.49 -27.50
CA THR A 270 50.31 15.78 -27.54
C THR A 270 49.32 16.02 -28.71
N PRO A 271 48.67 17.19 -28.75
CA PRO A 271 47.22 17.32 -29.04
C PRO A 271 46.94 17.73 -30.48
N SER A 272 45.87 17.27 -31.05
CA SER A 272 45.27 17.86 -32.26
C SER A 272 43.73 17.97 -32.09
N THR A 273 43.32 19.18 -32.20
CA THR A 273 41.95 19.71 -32.20
C THR A 273 41.11 19.12 -33.33
N PHE A 274 40.06 18.36 -33.01
CA PHE A 274 38.91 18.23 -33.89
C PHE A 274 37.63 18.05 -33.04
N LYS A 275 36.91 19.14 -32.90
CA LYS A 275 35.50 19.13 -32.42
C LYS A 275 34.64 18.62 -33.57
N GLN A 276 34.07 17.42 -33.42
CA GLN A 276 32.86 17.07 -34.13
C GLN A 276 31.70 17.06 -33.10
N PRO A 277 30.55 17.62 -33.42
CA PRO A 277 29.40 17.56 -32.54
C PRO A 277 28.84 16.13 -32.57
N VAL A 278 28.97 15.43 -31.46
CA VAL A 278 28.24 14.18 -31.23
C VAL A 278 26.74 14.58 -31.15
N SER A 279 25.97 14.19 -32.14
CA SER A 279 24.54 14.29 -32.09
C SER A 279 24.04 13.39 -30.94
N GLU A 280 23.75 13.99 -29.82
CA GLU A 280 22.98 13.33 -28.76
C GLU A 280 21.61 12.91 -29.34
N SER A 281 21.46 11.61 -29.56
CA SER A 281 20.11 11.05 -29.72
C SER A 281 19.29 11.43 -28.49
N PRO A 282 18.08 11.94 -28.65
CA PRO A 282 17.26 12.41 -27.53
C PRO A 282 17.01 11.23 -26.60
N LYS A 283 17.53 11.31 -25.37
CA LYS A 283 17.13 10.41 -24.28
C LYS A 283 15.60 10.47 -24.18
N PRO A 284 14.88 9.33 -24.19
CA PRO A 284 13.45 9.33 -23.96
C PRO A 284 13.19 10.01 -22.61
N ALA A 285 12.48 11.14 -22.66
CA ALA A 285 12.17 11.92 -21.48
C ALA A 285 11.32 11.08 -20.52
N PRO A 286 11.62 11.08 -19.21
CA PRO A 286 10.77 10.48 -18.18
C PRO A 286 9.35 11.05 -18.30
N VAL A 287 8.40 10.42 -17.62
CA VAL A 287 7.01 10.94 -17.56
C VAL A 287 7.04 12.22 -16.73
N ASP A 288 7.23 13.36 -17.39
CA ASP A 288 7.32 14.66 -16.74
C ASP A 288 5.95 15.16 -16.27
N ALA A 289 5.92 16.03 -15.26
CA ALA A 289 4.72 16.68 -14.74
C ALA A 289 3.79 17.25 -15.83
N LYS A 290 4.35 17.72 -16.97
CA LYS A 290 3.58 18.18 -18.13
C LYS A 290 2.80 17.07 -18.82
N LYS A 291 3.39 15.87 -18.95
CA LYS A 291 2.71 14.69 -19.52
C LYS A 291 1.64 14.17 -18.58
N ILE A 292 1.92 14.14 -17.27
CA ILE A 292 0.93 13.77 -16.25
C ILE A 292 -0.25 14.74 -16.33
N ALA A 293 -0.01 16.04 -16.35
CA ALA A 293 -1.04 17.06 -16.47
C ALA A 293 -1.89 16.89 -17.73
N SER A 294 -1.28 16.52 -18.88
CA SER A 294 -2.03 16.31 -20.12
C SER A 294 -2.90 15.06 -20.11
N ILE A 295 -2.55 14.05 -19.33
CA ILE A 295 -3.31 12.78 -19.24
C ILE A 295 -4.36 12.85 -18.13
N VAL A 296 -4.05 13.50 -17.01
CA VAL A 296 -4.91 13.52 -15.81
C VAL A 296 -5.83 14.72 -15.76
N LYS A 297 -5.52 15.83 -16.47
CA LYS A 297 -6.53 16.90 -16.65
C LYS A 297 -7.79 16.29 -17.26
N PRO A 298 -8.96 16.50 -16.65
CA PRO A 298 -10.19 16.09 -17.30
C PRO A 298 -10.18 16.75 -18.69
N GLU A 299 -10.37 15.95 -19.74
CA GLU A 299 -10.80 16.50 -21.02
C GLU A 299 -11.95 17.44 -20.67
N ALA A 300 -11.83 18.72 -21.02
CA ALA A 300 -12.94 19.65 -20.86
C ALA A 300 -14.17 18.92 -21.39
N GLU A 301 -15.19 18.76 -20.52
CA GLU A 301 -16.40 18.07 -20.91
C GLU A 301 -16.75 18.55 -22.31
N PRO A 302 -16.96 17.66 -23.30
CA PRO A 302 -17.30 18.10 -24.64
C PRO A 302 -18.48 19.03 -24.48
N GLU A 303 -18.31 20.29 -24.92
CA GLU A 303 -19.39 21.27 -24.87
C GLU A 303 -20.62 20.56 -25.40
N GLN A 304 -21.55 20.22 -24.53
CA GLN A 304 -22.82 19.61 -24.94
C GLN A 304 -23.52 20.66 -25.76
N LYS A 305 -23.39 20.59 -27.09
CA LYS A 305 -24.12 21.43 -28.01
C LYS A 305 -25.55 20.93 -27.99
N TYR A 306 -26.38 21.61 -27.22
CA TYR A 306 -27.82 21.41 -27.30
C TYR A 306 -28.28 21.96 -28.67
N VAL A 307 -28.66 21.07 -29.56
CA VAL A 307 -29.23 21.43 -30.88
C VAL A 307 -30.74 21.39 -30.73
N PHE A 308 -31.35 22.55 -30.68
CA PHE A 308 -32.79 22.65 -30.69
C PHE A 308 -33.30 22.60 -32.15
N THR A 309 -34.29 21.76 -32.40
CA THR A 309 -34.93 21.70 -33.71
C THR A 309 -35.84 22.91 -33.93
N SER A 310 -36.09 23.27 -35.21
CA SER A 310 -36.97 24.40 -35.53
C SER A 310 -38.40 24.22 -34.98
N SER A 311 -38.87 22.99 -34.80
CA SER A 311 -40.17 22.67 -34.20
C SER A 311 -40.20 22.92 -32.69
N GLU A 312 -39.14 22.56 -31.96
CA GLU A 312 -39.02 22.83 -30.51
C GLU A 312 -38.90 24.33 -30.22
N LEU A 313 -38.20 25.09 -31.10
CA LEU A 313 -38.08 26.54 -30.93
C LEU A 313 -39.40 27.28 -31.19
N LYS A 314 -40.26 26.79 -32.08
CA LYS A 314 -41.58 27.40 -32.35
C LYS A 314 -42.53 27.37 -31.14
N GLU A 315 -42.42 26.35 -30.30
CA GLU A 315 -43.23 26.22 -29.07
C GLU A 315 -42.91 27.35 -28.07
N TYR A 316 -41.62 27.70 -27.96
CA TYR A 316 -41.15 28.71 -27.00
C TYR A 316 -41.05 30.14 -27.58
N PHE A 317 -41.02 30.24 -28.90
CA PHE A 317 -40.95 31.52 -29.65
C PHE A 317 -42.02 31.56 -30.73
N PRO A 318 -43.28 31.87 -30.37
CA PRO A 318 -44.34 31.97 -31.33
C PRO A 318 -44.14 33.19 -32.24
N GLY A 319 -43.97 32.94 -33.54
CA GLY A 319 -43.77 33.96 -34.59
C GLY A 319 -43.13 33.37 -35.83
N ASP A 320 -43.25 34.07 -36.96
CA ASP A 320 -42.71 33.62 -38.26
C ASP A 320 -41.19 33.81 -38.40
N ARG A 321 -40.57 34.48 -37.46
CA ARG A 321 -39.12 34.73 -37.43
C ARG A 321 -38.38 33.70 -36.59
N GLN A 322 -37.32 33.13 -37.11
CA GLN A 322 -36.42 32.27 -36.28
C GLN A 322 -35.73 33.13 -35.20
N PRO A 323 -35.77 32.67 -33.92
CA PRO A 323 -35.09 33.38 -32.82
C PRO A 323 -33.58 33.38 -33.00
N THR A 324 -32.93 34.45 -32.63
CA THR A 324 -31.47 34.53 -32.60
C THR A 324 -30.90 33.69 -31.44
N VAL A 325 -29.65 33.23 -31.58
CA VAL A 325 -28.95 32.48 -30.53
C VAL A 325 -28.94 33.23 -29.19
N ALA A 326 -28.86 34.56 -29.21
CA ALA A 326 -28.91 35.41 -28.02
C ALA A 326 -30.28 35.38 -27.32
N GLU A 327 -31.37 35.38 -28.09
CA GLU A 327 -32.74 35.30 -27.56
C GLU A 327 -33.00 33.93 -26.93
N VAL A 328 -32.54 32.85 -27.57
CA VAL A 328 -32.65 31.49 -27.02
C VAL A 328 -31.85 31.36 -25.73
N LYS A 329 -30.59 31.80 -25.72
CA LYS A 329 -29.75 31.80 -24.51
C LYS A 329 -30.43 32.57 -23.37
N ARG A 330 -30.92 33.77 -23.62
CA ARG A 330 -31.56 34.57 -22.58
C ARG A 330 -32.77 33.86 -21.98
N LYS A 331 -33.62 33.27 -22.79
CA LYS A 331 -34.80 32.54 -22.33
C LYS A 331 -34.48 31.29 -21.52
N VAL A 332 -33.41 30.57 -21.90
CA VAL A 332 -32.89 29.42 -21.15
C VAL A 332 -32.34 29.87 -19.78
N PHE A 333 -31.55 30.95 -19.72
CA PHE A 333 -31.04 31.47 -18.46
C PHE A 333 -32.16 31.98 -17.53
N ASP A 334 -33.16 32.68 -18.08
CA ASP A 334 -34.29 33.14 -17.30
C ASP A 334 -35.10 31.95 -16.70
N ALA A 335 -35.27 30.87 -17.47
CA ALA A 335 -35.95 29.66 -17.00
C ALA A 335 -35.13 28.93 -15.91
N LEU A 336 -33.79 28.84 -16.06
CA LEU A 336 -32.88 28.25 -15.04
C LEU A 336 -32.89 29.06 -13.75
N ASP A 337 -32.88 30.40 -13.84
CA ASP A 337 -32.95 31.25 -12.64
C ASP A 337 -34.30 31.13 -11.93
N GLN A 338 -35.37 30.97 -12.69
CA GLN A 338 -36.68 30.72 -12.13
C GLN A 338 -36.75 29.38 -11.42
N GLN A 339 -36.16 28.31 -11.97
CA GLN A 339 -36.07 27.02 -11.32
C GLN A 339 -35.22 27.06 -10.02
N LYS A 340 -34.09 27.77 -10.04
CA LYS A 340 -33.29 28.00 -8.85
C LYS A 340 -34.09 28.66 -7.73
N ARG A 341 -34.82 29.72 -8.03
CA ARG A 341 -35.67 30.41 -7.04
C ARG A 341 -36.79 29.52 -6.48
N ILE A 342 -37.37 28.65 -7.33
CA ILE A 342 -38.37 27.65 -6.86
C ILE A 342 -37.71 26.65 -5.92
N ALA A 343 -36.56 26.07 -6.28
CA ALA A 343 -35.85 25.11 -5.48
C ALA A 343 -35.37 25.70 -4.12
N GLU A 344 -34.94 26.96 -4.10
CA GLU A 344 -34.60 27.66 -2.85
C GLU A 344 -35.80 27.89 -1.95
N ARG A 345 -36.96 28.25 -2.54
CA ARG A 345 -38.22 28.38 -1.76
C ARG A 345 -38.67 27.04 -1.19
N GLU A 346 -38.55 25.95 -1.94
CA GLU A 346 -38.89 24.61 -1.46
C GLU A 346 -37.95 24.15 -0.33
N ARG A 347 -36.64 24.39 -0.46
CA ARG A 347 -35.68 24.13 0.60
C ARG A 347 -35.96 24.95 1.87
N SER A 348 -36.30 26.21 1.72
CA SER A 348 -36.64 27.09 2.84
C SER A 348 -37.96 26.63 3.53
N LYS A 349 -38.96 26.17 2.77
CA LYS A 349 -40.20 25.61 3.30
C LYS A 349 -39.94 24.27 4.02
N ALA A 350 -39.08 23.42 3.48
CA ALA A 350 -38.70 22.16 4.12
C ALA A 350 -37.95 22.41 5.45
N ALA A 351 -36.98 23.32 5.46
CA ALA A 351 -36.26 23.69 6.68
C ALA A 351 -37.18 24.30 7.78
N LEU A 352 -38.16 25.10 7.36
CA LEU A 352 -39.18 25.66 8.29
C LEU A 352 -40.10 24.56 8.89
N LYS A 353 -40.44 23.56 8.08
CA LYS A 353 -41.28 22.42 8.51
C LYS A 353 -40.55 21.52 9.49
N ASP A 354 -39.24 21.29 9.27
CA ASP A 354 -38.39 20.52 10.16
C ASP A 354 -38.18 21.25 11.52
N SER A 355 -38.04 22.58 11.49
CA SER A 355 -37.94 23.39 12.71
C SER A 355 -39.20 23.45 13.54
N LEU A 356 -40.40 23.25 12.94
CA LEU A 356 -41.70 23.17 13.64
C LEU A 356 -41.98 21.79 14.23
N HIS A 357 -41.35 20.73 13.76
CA HIS A 357 -41.50 19.37 14.29
C HIS A 357 -40.47 19.04 15.39
N SER A 358 -39.46 19.90 15.60
CA SER A 358 -38.44 19.74 16.64
C SER A 358 -38.70 20.59 17.90
N ARG A 359 -39.88 21.17 18.04
CA ARG A 359 -40.41 21.80 19.25
C ARG A 359 -41.60 21.01 19.77
#